data_849ec92de61cd2aefd13bda8c03f5ceb
#
_entry.id   849ec92de61cd2aefd13bda8c03f5ceb
#
_cell.length_a   1.000
_cell.length_b   1.000
_cell.length_c   1.000
_cell.angle_alpha   90.00
_cell.angle_beta   90.00
_cell.angle_gamma   90.00
#
_symmetry.space_group_name_H-M   'P 1'
#
loop_
_entity.id
_entity.type
_entity.pdbx_description
1 polymer ?
#
loop_
_entity_poly.entity_id
_entity_poly.type
_entity_poly.pdbx_seq_one_letter_code
_entity_poly.pdbx_strand_id
1 'polypeptide(L)'
;MNLPMIPKSTHPKETFDRLARRALFGFIMTFIVSRIIVLLIMSGHSPNLYCFVHGTHVHHLNYGIFLLAIVCGYSIIARPDGRTAEVVALLYGLAMGLTFDEFGMWLHLGGSYWQRASVDAVIIVAAVIGLLAYAPSLERLERRHCSAFVAVVVALAGFVFVIFWTGGYIGNLYGPKLRELEISSSP
;
A
#
# COMPACT_ATOMS: atom_id res chain seq x y z
N MET A 1 -50.54 -1.64 9.84
CA MET A 1 -49.87 -0.50 9.18
C MET A 1 -48.39 -0.64 9.51
N ASN A 2 -47.62 -1.31 8.61
CA ASN A 2 -46.20 -1.54 8.80
C ASN A 2 -45.46 -0.27 8.41
N LEU A 3 -44.90 0.44 9.40
CA LEU A 3 -43.98 1.54 9.15
C LEU A 3 -42.73 1.02 8.43
N PRO A 4 -42.30 1.68 7.34
CA PRO A 4 -41.05 1.28 6.67
C PRO A 4 -39.89 1.46 7.65
N MET A 5 -39.11 0.41 7.84
CA MET A 5 -37.87 0.47 8.62
C MET A 5 -36.94 1.47 7.96
N ILE A 6 -36.70 2.59 8.62
CA ILE A 6 -35.69 3.57 8.21
C ILE A 6 -34.31 2.85 8.29
N PRO A 7 -33.55 2.76 7.19
CA PRO A 7 -32.24 2.13 7.25
C PRO A 7 -31.38 2.87 8.27
N LYS A 8 -30.81 2.10 9.19
CA LYS A 8 -29.91 2.59 10.24
C LYS A 8 -28.80 3.42 9.57
N SER A 9 -28.83 4.74 9.76
CA SER A 9 -27.77 5.61 9.27
C SER A 9 -26.47 5.15 9.92
N THR A 10 -25.59 4.56 9.15
CA THR A 10 -24.24 4.24 9.61
C THR A 10 -23.57 5.55 9.97
N HIS A 11 -23.04 5.66 11.19
CA HIS A 11 -22.32 6.86 11.63
C HIS A 11 -21.20 7.19 10.62
N PRO A 12 -21.05 8.45 10.19
CA PRO A 12 -20.04 8.86 9.19
C PRO A 12 -18.63 8.35 9.54
N LYS A 13 -18.32 8.28 10.82
CA LYS A 13 -17.05 7.79 11.36
C LYS A 13 -16.81 6.29 11.09
N GLU A 14 -17.83 5.44 11.27
CA GLU A 14 -17.73 3.99 10.99
C GLU A 14 -17.55 3.71 9.50
N THR A 15 -18.11 4.56 8.65
CA THR A 15 -17.93 4.48 7.20
C THR A 15 -16.49 4.83 6.82
N PHE A 16 -15.90 5.90 7.37
CA PHE A 16 -14.54 6.29 7.11
C PHE A 16 -13.53 5.19 7.49
N ASP A 17 -13.66 4.63 8.71
CA ASP A 17 -12.78 3.56 9.20
C ASP A 17 -12.82 2.32 8.30
N ARG A 18 -14.01 2.00 7.81
CA ARG A 18 -14.21 0.86 6.90
C ARG A 18 -13.53 1.09 5.56
N LEU A 19 -13.67 2.29 4.98
CA LEU A 19 -13.04 2.66 3.72
C LEU A 19 -11.52 2.68 3.85
N ALA A 20 -10.99 3.27 4.93
CA ALA A 20 -9.55 3.29 5.19
C ALA A 20 -8.96 1.88 5.34
N ARG A 21 -9.69 0.95 6.00
CA ARG A 21 -9.28 -0.47 6.07
C ARG A 21 -9.28 -1.16 4.72
N ARG A 22 -10.24 -0.86 3.83
CA ARG A 22 -10.25 -1.39 2.46
C ARG A 22 -9.07 -0.86 1.65
N ALA A 23 -8.77 0.44 1.77
CA ALA A 23 -7.61 1.03 1.13
C ALA A 23 -6.29 0.44 1.63
N LEU A 24 -6.13 0.28 2.94
CA LEU A 24 -4.96 -0.36 3.54
C LEU A 24 -4.78 -1.80 3.04
N PHE A 25 -5.85 -2.57 3.03
CA PHE A 25 -5.83 -3.94 2.53
C PHE A 25 -5.39 -4.00 1.06
N GLY A 26 -6.01 -3.18 0.18
CA GLY A 26 -5.62 -3.09 -1.23
C GLY A 26 -4.15 -2.71 -1.40
N PHE A 27 -3.68 -1.71 -0.64
CA PHE A 27 -2.29 -1.24 -0.66
C PHE A 27 -1.28 -2.35 -0.31
N ILE A 28 -1.46 -3.02 0.83
CA ILE A 28 -0.55 -4.06 1.31
C ILE A 28 -0.57 -5.27 0.38
N MET A 29 -1.76 -5.73 -0.03
CA MET A 29 -1.89 -6.88 -0.93
C MET A 29 -1.22 -6.63 -2.27
N THR A 30 -1.39 -5.44 -2.84
CA THR A 30 -0.74 -5.08 -4.10
C THR A 30 0.78 -5.08 -3.97
N PHE A 31 1.31 -4.47 -2.92
CA PHE A 31 2.75 -4.46 -2.67
C PHE A 31 3.31 -5.89 -2.58
N ILE A 32 2.68 -6.76 -1.78
CA ILE A 32 3.12 -8.16 -1.63
C ILE A 32 3.07 -8.90 -2.97
N VAL A 33 1.98 -8.77 -3.71
CA VAL A 33 1.80 -9.45 -5.00
C VAL A 33 2.82 -8.95 -6.03
N SER A 34 3.03 -7.65 -6.14
CA SER A 34 4.03 -7.06 -7.03
C SER A 34 5.43 -7.61 -6.72
N ARG A 35 5.83 -7.64 -5.45
CA ARG A 35 7.14 -8.18 -5.05
C ARG A 35 7.30 -9.67 -5.35
N ILE A 36 6.26 -10.46 -5.13
CA ILE A 36 6.27 -11.89 -5.49
C ILE A 36 6.42 -12.07 -7.00
N ILE A 37 5.68 -11.32 -7.81
CA ILE A 37 5.76 -11.39 -9.28
C ILE A 37 7.17 -11.02 -9.74
N VAL A 38 7.73 -9.91 -9.27
CA VAL A 38 9.10 -9.50 -9.62
C VAL A 38 10.12 -10.58 -9.26
N LEU A 39 10.02 -11.16 -8.05
CA LEU A 39 10.89 -12.26 -7.62
C LEU A 39 10.77 -13.50 -8.53
N LEU A 40 9.55 -13.89 -8.90
CA LEU A 40 9.32 -15.04 -9.78
C LEU A 40 9.89 -14.82 -11.19
N ILE A 41 9.78 -13.61 -11.74
CA ILE A 41 10.36 -13.26 -13.02
C ILE A 41 11.89 -13.30 -12.92
N MET A 42 12.48 -12.64 -11.93
CA MET A 42 13.93 -12.58 -11.75
C MET A 42 14.57 -13.95 -11.47
N SER A 43 13.85 -14.84 -10.79
CA SER A 43 14.32 -16.20 -10.52
C SER A 43 14.12 -17.18 -11.69
N GLY A 44 13.57 -16.71 -12.81
CA GLY A 44 13.31 -17.53 -14.00
C GLY A 44 12.16 -18.54 -13.86
N HIS A 45 11.38 -18.45 -12.77
CA HIS A 45 10.23 -19.34 -12.54
C HIS A 45 8.93 -18.86 -13.21
N SER A 46 8.94 -17.67 -13.81
CA SER A 46 7.80 -17.11 -14.55
C SER A 46 8.28 -16.56 -15.87
N PRO A 47 7.43 -16.61 -16.93
CA PRO A 47 7.74 -15.94 -18.19
C PRO A 47 7.91 -14.44 -17.93
N ASN A 48 8.66 -13.78 -18.82
CA ASN A 48 8.84 -12.33 -18.77
C ASN A 48 7.49 -11.64 -19.00
N LEU A 49 6.90 -11.12 -17.91
CA LEU A 49 5.63 -10.38 -17.92
C LEU A 49 5.83 -8.87 -18.05
N TYR A 50 7.06 -8.43 -18.35
CA TYR A 50 7.33 -7.01 -18.55
C TYR A 50 6.61 -6.50 -19.80
N CYS A 51 5.89 -5.39 -19.64
CA CYS A 51 5.22 -4.73 -20.75
C CYS A 51 6.19 -3.78 -21.46
N PHE A 52 6.39 -3.97 -22.75
CA PHE A 52 7.21 -3.09 -23.59
C PHE A 52 6.32 -2.36 -24.59
N VAL A 53 6.46 -1.03 -24.65
CA VAL A 53 5.80 -0.19 -25.65
C VAL A 53 6.88 0.53 -26.44
N HIS A 54 6.97 0.26 -27.75
CA HIS A 54 8.01 0.83 -28.64
C HIS A 54 9.45 0.64 -28.10
N GLY A 55 9.74 -0.52 -27.49
CA GLY A 55 11.06 -0.84 -26.93
C GLY A 55 11.33 -0.21 -25.56
N THR A 56 10.38 0.51 -24.99
CA THR A 56 10.50 1.07 -23.63
C THR A 56 9.74 0.19 -22.63
N HIS A 57 10.41 -0.22 -21.56
CA HIS A 57 9.80 -0.95 -20.47
C HIS A 57 8.82 -0.03 -19.72
N VAL A 58 7.54 -0.45 -19.67
CA VAL A 58 6.51 0.28 -18.95
C VAL A 58 6.40 -0.28 -17.53
N HIS A 59 6.85 0.50 -16.57
CA HIS A 59 6.79 0.16 -15.15
C HIS A 59 5.35 0.16 -14.63
N HIS A 60 5.04 -0.71 -13.69
CA HIS A 60 3.70 -0.79 -13.08
C HIS A 60 3.32 0.47 -12.28
N LEU A 61 4.30 1.28 -11.87
CA LEU A 61 4.12 2.65 -11.39
C LEU A 61 3.18 3.47 -12.31
N ASN A 62 3.37 3.38 -13.63
CA ASN A 62 2.55 4.13 -14.59
C ASN A 62 1.08 3.70 -14.51
N TYR A 63 0.82 2.39 -14.44
CA TYR A 63 -0.55 1.88 -14.24
C TYR A 63 -1.14 2.35 -12.91
N GLY A 64 -0.31 2.38 -11.85
CA GLY A 64 -0.69 2.90 -10.54
C GLY A 64 -1.13 4.36 -10.61
N ILE A 65 -0.36 5.22 -11.26
CA ILE A 65 -0.66 6.65 -11.40
C ILE A 65 -1.96 6.87 -12.19
N PHE A 66 -2.13 6.20 -13.35
CA PHE A 66 -3.34 6.34 -14.15
C PHE A 66 -4.58 5.83 -13.41
N LEU A 67 -4.48 4.67 -12.75
CA LEU A 67 -5.56 4.15 -11.95
C LEU A 67 -5.91 5.08 -10.79
N LEU A 68 -4.89 5.66 -10.12
CA LEU A 68 -5.08 6.64 -9.07
C LEU A 68 -5.84 7.87 -9.56
N ALA A 69 -5.45 8.41 -10.72
CA ALA A 69 -6.13 9.54 -11.34
C ALA A 69 -7.61 9.23 -11.65
N ILE A 70 -7.89 8.05 -12.21
CA ILE A 70 -9.26 7.60 -12.51
C ILE A 70 -10.08 7.46 -11.23
N VAL A 71 -9.55 6.77 -10.22
CA VAL A 71 -10.24 6.51 -8.94
C VAL A 71 -10.51 7.81 -8.20
N CYS A 72 -9.52 8.70 -8.13
CA CYS A 72 -9.70 10.02 -7.49
C CYS A 72 -10.70 10.87 -8.27
N GLY A 73 -10.60 10.93 -9.60
CA GLY A 73 -11.55 11.66 -10.44
C GLY A 73 -12.98 11.14 -10.27
N TYR A 74 -13.17 9.83 -10.31
CA TYR A 74 -14.47 9.20 -10.05
C TYR A 74 -15.00 9.54 -8.67
N SER A 75 -14.15 9.50 -7.64
CA SER A 75 -14.56 9.80 -6.25
C SER A 75 -15.06 11.23 -6.09
N ILE A 76 -14.42 12.18 -6.79
CA ILE A 76 -14.80 13.61 -6.74
C ILE A 76 -16.14 13.84 -7.46
N ILE A 77 -16.32 13.23 -8.64
CA ILE A 77 -17.48 13.48 -9.51
C ILE A 77 -18.69 12.70 -9.03
N ALA A 78 -18.55 11.37 -8.79
CA ALA A 78 -19.67 10.48 -8.51
C ALA A 78 -20.04 10.41 -7.02
N ARG A 79 -19.11 10.79 -6.11
CA ARG A 79 -19.30 10.73 -4.64
C ARG A 79 -19.91 9.39 -4.21
N PRO A 80 -19.24 8.25 -4.50
CA PRO A 80 -19.77 6.93 -4.27
C PRO A 80 -20.09 6.68 -2.80
N ASP A 81 -21.11 5.88 -2.53
CA ASP A 81 -21.52 5.43 -1.21
C ASP A 81 -21.63 3.91 -1.12
N GLY A 82 -21.87 3.39 0.08
CA GLY A 82 -22.11 1.99 0.35
C GLY A 82 -21.02 1.07 -0.22
N ARG A 83 -21.42 0.04 -0.95
CA ARG A 83 -20.51 -0.93 -1.56
C ARG A 83 -19.60 -0.32 -2.64
N THR A 84 -20.12 0.64 -3.39
CA THR A 84 -19.33 1.33 -4.43
C THR A 84 -18.17 2.08 -3.80
N ALA A 85 -18.38 2.79 -2.69
CA ALA A 85 -17.32 3.45 -1.95
C ALA A 85 -16.26 2.45 -1.43
N GLU A 86 -16.66 1.26 -0.98
CA GLU A 86 -15.71 0.23 -0.54
C GLU A 86 -14.84 -0.30 -1.68
N VAL A 87 -15.43 -0.53 -2.86
CA VAL A 87 -14.68 -0.93 -4.06
C VAL A 87 -13.72 0.17 -4.50
N VAL A 88 -14.18 1.41 -4.52
CA VAL A 88 -13.36 2.57 -4.85
C VAL A 88 -12.18 2.73 -3.87
N ALA A 89 -12.42 2.55 -2.58
CA ALA A 89 -11.36 2.58 -1.57
C ALA A 89 -10.34 1.44 -1.76
N LEU A 90 -10.81 0.24 -2.13
CA LEU A 90 -9.94 -0.88 -2.46
C LEU A 90 -9.08 -0.58 -3.68
N LEU A 91 -9.67 -0.07 -4.77
CA LEU A 91 -8.96 0.32 -6.00
C LEU A 91 -7.98 1.46 -5.74
N TYR A 92 -8.33 2.42 -4.87
CA TYR A 92 -7.41 3.47 -4.43
C TYR A 92 -6.19 2.86 -3.75
N GLY A 93 -6.39 1.93 -2.81
CA GLY A 93 -5.28 1.23 -2.15
C GLY A 93 -4.41 0.46 -3.13
N LEU A 94 -5.01 -0.25 -4.10
CA LEU A 94 -4.32 -0.96 -5.16
C LEU A 94 -3.46 0.01 -5.99
N ALA A 95 -4.03 1.12 -6.44
CA ALA A 95 -3.33 2.14 -7.22
C ALA A 95 -2.14 2.73 -6.45
N MET A 96 -2.34 3.06 -5.18
CA MET A 96 -1.27 3.51 -4.27
C MET A 96 -0.16 2.45 -4.14
N GLY A 97 -0.53 1.17 -3.99
CA GLY A 97 0.43 0.06 -3.88
C GLY A 97 1.32 -0.05 -5.11
N LEU A 98 0.75 -0.02 -6.32
CA LEU A 98 1.50 -0.02 -7.58
C LEU A 98 2.42 1.19 -7.71
N THR A 99 1.95 2.37 -7.26
CA THR A 99 2.71 3.61 -7.36
C THR A 99 3.89 3.63 -6.41
N PHE A 100 3.70 3.25 -5.15
CA PHE A 100 4.75 3.34 -4.13
C PHE A 100 5.70 2.15 -4.11
N ASP A 101 5.35 1.02 -4.70
CA ASP A 101 6.25 -0.13 -4.84
C ASP A 101 7.52 0.22 -5.63
N GLU A 102 7.41 1.05 -6.65
CA GLU A 102 8.55 1.53 -7.46
C GLU A 102 9.00 2.96 -7.11
N PHE A 103 8.58 3.50 -5.97
CA PHE A 103 8.89 4.90 -5.58
C PHE A 103 10.39 5.21 -5.62
N GLY A 104 11.25 4.28 -5.21
CA GLY A 104 12.68 4.45 -5.23
C GLY A 104 13.24 4.66 -6.64
N MET A 105 12.71 3.94 -7.64
CA MET A 105 13.10 4.09 -9.04
C MET A 105 12.65 5.44 -9.60
N TRP A 106 11.46 5.89 -9.22
CA TRP A 106 10.97 7.21 -9.61
C TRP A 106 11.82 8.33 -8.99
N LEU A 107 12.16 8.19 -7.70
CA LEU A 107 12.96 9.18 -6.99
C LEU A 107 14.38 9.36 -7.59
N HIS A 108 14.98 8.27 -8.07
CA HIS A 108 16.34 8.27 -8.62
C HIS A 108 16.38 8.23 -10.15
N LEU A 109 15.24 8.39 -10.84
CA LEU A 109 15.10 8.34 -12.31
C LEU A 109 15.68 7.04 -12.91
N GLY A 110 15.46 5.93 -12.23
CA GLY A 110 15.93 4.60 -12.61
C GLY A 110 16.61 3.85 -11.47
N GLY A 111 17.23 2.73 -11.79
CA GLY A 111 17.96 1.89 -10.83
C GLY A 111 17.24 0.61 -10.45
N SER A 112 17.72 -0.06 -9.39
CA SER A 112 17.26 -1.38 -8.97
C SER A 112 15.86 -1.38 -8.39
N TYR A 113 15.07 -2.44 -8.63
CA TYR A 113 13.79 -2.71 -7.98
C TYR A 113 13.89 -2.84 -6.45
N TRP A 114 15.08 -3.16 -5.94
CA TRP A 114 15.35 -3.40 -4.52
C TRP A 114 15.85 -2.16 -3.78
N GLN A 115 15.47 -0.98 -4.24
CA GLN A 115 15.84 0.24 -3.56
C GLN A 115 15.14 0.36 -2.21
N ARG A 116 15.94 0.67 -1.20
CA ARG A 116 15.45 0.90 0.16
C ARG A 116 14.37 1.98 0.21
N ALA A 117 14.49 3.01 -0.63
CA ALA A 117 13.53 4.11 -0.68
C ALA A 117 12.09 3.65 -0.99
N SER A 118 11.90 2.63 -1.83
CA SER A 118 10.56 2.06 -2.08
C SER A 118 9.99 1.40 -0.83
N VAL A 119 10.79 0.60 -0.12
CA VAL A 119 10.37 -0.06 1.11
C VAL A 119 10.01 0.95 2.19
N ASP A 120 10.86 1.98 2.36
CA ASP A 120 10.63 3.05 3.33
C ASP A 120 9.34 3.82 3.02
N ALA A 121 9.09 4.15 1.74
CA ALA A 121 7.87 4.82 1.30
C ALA A 121 6.62 3.97 1.57
N VAL A 122 6.66 2.68 1.26
CA VAL A 122 5.55 1.74 1.52
C VAL A 122 5.24 1.65 3.01
N ILE A 123 6.26 1.57 3.88
CA ILE A 123 6.07 1.54 5.33
C ILE A 123 5.41 2.82 5.82
N ILE A 124 5.87 3.98 5.37
CA ILE A 124 5.30 5.28 5.76
C ILE A 124 3.83 5.38 5.32
N VAL A 125 3.54 5.06 4.06
CA VAL A 125 2.17 5.13 3.52
C VAL A 125 1.26 4.12 4.24
N ALA A 126 1.72 2.89 4.47
CA ALA A 126 0.96 1.89 5.23
C ALA A 126 0.68 2.34 6.67
N ALA A 127 1.67 2.97 7.33
CA ALA A 127 1.50 3.50 8.68
C ALA A 127 0.48 4.64 8.72
N VAL A 128 0.50 5.56 7.76
CA VAL A 128 -0.47 6.67 7.65
C VAL A 128 -1.88 6.14 7.41
N ILE A 129 -2.07 5.25 6.42
CA ILE A 129 -3.39 4.67 6.14
C ILE A 129 -3.86 3.81 7.32
N GLY A 130 -2.96 3.06 7.95
CA GLY A 130 -3.24 2.27 9.14
C GLY A 130 -3.69 3.13 10.31
N LEU A 131 -3.01 4.26 10.55
CA LEU A 131 -3.43 5.23 11.57
C LEU A 131 -4.83 5.76 11.27
N LEU A 132 -5.11 6.17 10.03
CA LEU A 132 -6.44 6.64 9.63
C LEU A 132 -7.52 5.56 9.78
N ALA A 133 -7.17 4.29 9.52
CA ALA A 133 -8.10 3.15 9.61
C ALA A 133 -8.46 2.78 11.06
N TYR A 134 -7.56 3.01 12.01
CA TYR A 134 -7.69 2.52 13.38
C TYR A 134 -7.67 3.63 14.44
N ALA A 135 -7.27 4.88 14.10
CA ALA A 135 -7.24 6.00 15.04
C ALA A 135 -8.59 6.23 15.78
N PRO A 136 -9.75 6.12 15.12
CA PRO A 136 -11.02 6.31 15.82
C PRO A 136 -11.33 5.24 16.87
N SER A 137 -10.75 4.04 16.71
CA SER A 137 -10.82 3.02 17.74
C SER A 137 -9.99 3.41 18.98
N LEU A 138 -8.97 4.23 18.79
CA LEU A 138 -8.10 4.77 19.85
C LEU A 138 -8.77 5.91 20.63
N GLU A 139 -9.63 6.70 20.00
CA GLU A 139 -10.38 7.79 20.71
C GLU A 139 -11.40 7.27 21.72
N ARG A 140 -11.86 6.01 21.57
CA ARG A 140 -12.77 5.36 22.54
C ARG A 140 -12.07 4.87 23.81
N LEU A 141 -10.74 4.95 23.83
CA LEU A 141 -9.96 4.68 25.02
C LEU A 141 -10.15 5.86 26.00
N GLU A 142 -10.99 5.65 27.02
CA GLU A 142 -11.13 6.59 28.14
C GLU A 142 -9.76 6.96 28.71
N ARG A 143 -9.62 8.15 29.31
CA ARG A 143 -8.38 8.63 29.96
C ARG A 143 -7.72 7.63 30.92
N ARG A 144 -8.47 6.64 31.41
CA ARG A 144 -7.96 5.49 32.19
C ARG A 144 -6.97 4.60 31.46
N HIS A 145 -6.94 4.66 30.14
CA HIS A 145 -6.09 3.79 29.30
C HIS A 145 -4.96 4.57 28.61
N CYS A 146 -4.62 5.75 29.11
CA CYS A 146 -3.52 6.54 28.56
C CYS A 146 -2.19 5.75 28.53
N SER A 147 -1.97 4.90 29.52
CA SER A 147 -0.81 3.98 29.54
C SER A 147 -0.88 2.91 28.44
N ALA A 148 -2.07 2.37 28.16
CA ALA A 148 -2.26 1.41 27.08
C ALA A 148 -2.09 2.07 25.72
N PHE A 149 -2.55 3.31 25.53
CA PHE A 149 -2.32 4.08 24.32
C PHE A 149 -0.84 4.34 24.10
N VAL A 150 -0.12 4.79 25.11
CA VAL A 150 1.34 4.98 25.06
C VAL A 150 2.04 3.67 24.74
N ALA A 151 1.62 2.55 25.36
CA ALA A 151 2.19 1.24 25.08
C ALA A 151 1.96 0.81 23.63
N VAL A 152 0.78 1.06 23.04
CA VAL A 152 0.50 0.78 21.63
C VAL A 152 1.35 1.65 20.70
N VAL A 153 1.50 2.94 20.99
CA VAL A 153 2.35 3.85 20.21
C VAL A 153 3.82 3.41 20.29
N VAL A 154 4.30 3.05 21.48
CA VAL A 154 5.68 2.56 21.67
C VAL A 154 5.87 1.22 20.96
N ALA A 155 4.89 0.31 21.02
CA ALA A 155 4.95 -0.98 20.30
C ALA A 155 4.95 -0.78 18.80
N LEU A 156 4.13 0.13 18.27
CA LEU A 156 4.14 0.50 16.83
C LEU A 156 5.47 1.13 16.41
N ALA A 157 5.99 2.06 17.19
CA ALA A 157 7.30 2.66 16.93
C ALA A 157 8.42 1.62 17.00
N GLY A 158 8.38 0.71 17.98
CA GLY A 158 9.31 -0.41 18.09
C GLY A 158 9.19 -1.38 16.93
N PHE A 159 7.97 -1.69 16.48
CA PHE A 159 7.73 -2.54 15.30
C PHE A 159 8.26 -1.91 14.02
N VAL A 160 7.98 -0.62 13.81
CA VAL A 160 8.53 0.15 12.67
C VAL A 160 10.06 0.15 12.73
N PHE A 161 10.65 0.41 13.91
CA PHE A 161 12.11 0.37 14.10
C PHE A 161 12.69 -1.01 13.77
N VAL A 162 12.06 -2.09 14.23
CA VAL A 162 12.49 -3.48 13.92
C VAL A 162 12.41 -3.75 12.41
N ILE A 163 11.35 -3.30 11.73
CA ILE A 163 11.22 -3.45 10.28
C ILE A 163 12.33 -2.68 9.57
N PHE A 164 12.61 -1.44 9.94
CA PHE A 164 13.71 -0.65 9.37
C PHE A 164 15.08 -1.29 9.61
N TRP A 165 15.31 -1.78 10.84
CA TRP A 165 16.54 -2.47 11.19
C TRP A 165 16.72 -3.76 10.40
N THR A 166 15.68 -4.62 10.41
CA THR A 166 15.69 -5.92 9.72
C THR A 166 15.77 -5.72 8.21
N GLY A 167 15.03 -4.75 7.65
CA GLY A 167 15.08 -4.41 6.22
C GLY A 167 16.48 -3.92 5.82
N GLY A 168 17.14 -3.11 6.64
CA GLY A 168 18.53 -2.69 6.44
C GLY A 168 19.50 -3.87 6.49
N TYR A 169 19.34 -4.76 7.45
CA TYR A 169 20.18 -5.95 7.61
C TYR A 169 20.01 -6.92 6.43
N ILE A 170 18.78 -7.24 6.06
CA ILE A 170 18.46 -8.12 4.92
C ILE A 170 18.94 -7.47 3.61
N GLY A 171 18.72 -6.17 3.43
CA GLY A 171 19.19 -5.42 2.26
C GLY A 171 20.70 -5.48 2.10
N ASN A 172 21.46 -5.37 3.18
CA ASN A 172 22.93 -5.50 3.12
C ASN A 172 23.38 -6.95 2.85
N LEU A 173 22.66 -7.95 3.37
CA LEU A 173 23.03 -9.36 3.23
C LEU A 173 22.68 -9.92 1.85
N TYR A 174 21.51 -9.60 1.34
CA TYR A 174 20.95 -10.16 0.11
C TYR A 174 20.96 -9.17 -1.07
N GLY A 175 21.08 -7.87 -0.81
CA GLY A 175 21.09 -6.83 -1.83
C GLY A 175 22.07 -7.06 -2.98
N PRO A 176 23.33 -7.46 -2.73
CA PRO A 176 24.28 -7.78 -3.80
C PRO A 176 23.79 -8.93 -4.69
N LYS A 177 23.28 -10.02 -4.10
CA LYS A 177 22.73 -11.17 -4.85
C LYS A 177 21.51 -10.82 -5.68
N LEU A 178 20.61 -9.99 -5.12
CA LEU A 178 19.43 -9.52 -5.82
C LEU A 178 19.78 -8.61 -7.00
N ARG A 179 20.83 -7.78 -6.87
CA ARG A 179 21.35 -6.96 -7.98
C ARG A 179 21.98 -7.81 -9.09
N GLU A 180 22.73 -8.86 -8.73
CA GLU A 180 23.27 -9.80 -9.72
C GLU A 180 22.16 -10.48 -10.52
N LEU A 181 21.09 -10.92 -9.85
CA LEU A 181 19.91 -11.52 -10.50
C LEU A 181 19.23 -10.50 -11.44
N GLU A 182 19.09 -9.26 -11.01
CA GLU A 182 18.50 -8.19 -11.81
C GLU A 182 19.32 -7.91 -13.07
N ILE A 183 20.65 -7.82 -12.95
CA ILE A 183 21.56 -7.61 -14.08
C ILE A 183 21.51 -8.81 -15.05
N SER A 184 21.47 -10.04 -14.52
CA SER A 184 21.43 -11.27 -15.33
C SER A 184 20.08 -11.50 -16.02
N SER A 185 18.99 -10.92 -15.51
CA SER A 185 17.63 -11.02 -16.05
C SER A 185 17.25 -9.85 -16.97
N SER A 186 18.09 -8.83 -17.08
CA SER A 186 17.90 -7.73 -18.02
C SER A 186 18.12 -8.24 -19.46
N PRO A 187 17.16 -8.04 -20.37
CA PRO A 187 17.28 -8.44 -21.77
C PRO A 187 18.35 -7.65 -22.53
#